data_7260f65c63b1125e83049548a3f3baa9
#
_entry.id   7260f65c63b1125e83049548a3f3baa9
#
_cell.length_a   1.000
_cell.length_b   1.000
_cell.length_c   1.000
_cell.angle_alpha   90.00
_cell.angle_beta   90.00
_cell.angle_gamma   90.00
#
_symmetry.space_group_name_H-M   'P 1'
#
loop_
_entity.id
_entity.type
_entity.pdbx_description
1 polymer ?
#
loop_
_entity_poly.entity_id
_entity_poly.type
_entity_poly.pdbx_seq_one_letter_code
_entity_poly.pdbx_strand_id
1 'polypeptide(L)'
;MRRVITIFIVLVINLVLQSTVLQYIRINSIIPNTALIIIISMSLLRGRVEGSVTGFGAGILQDIFFGSSLGYYALLGTLVGYFAGRFNHNYYRENYALPVFLCFIGAVIYESVVFVTGAFFNGYLNYIYFLINIILPEAVYTAIAAVIIYRILFSVNDRIEKSEKHKRRLFSIK
;
A
#
# COMPACT_ATOMS: atom_id res chain seq x y z
N MET A 1 15.77 -5.31 -13.51
CA MET A 1 15.98 -3.86 -13.49
C MET A 1 14.71 -3.05 -13.81
N ARG A 2 14.00 -3.25 -14.94
CA ARG A 2 12.79 -2.47 -15.26
C ARG A 2 11.70 -2.50 -14.19
N ARG A 3 11.44 -3.66 -13.56
CA ARG A 3 10.42 -3.81 -12.50
C ARG A 3 10.69 -2.92 -11.30
N VAL A 4 11.92 -2.98 -10.78
CA VAL A 4 12.33 -2.19 -9.59
C VAL A 4 12.18 -0.69 -9.88
N ILE A 5 12.61 -0.28 -11.08
CA ILE A 5 12.48 1.10 -11.53
C ILE A 5 11.01 1.53 -11.61
N THR A 6 10.12 0.68 -12.17
CA THR A 6 8.69 1.00 -12.25
C THR A 6 8.05 1.10 -10.87
N ILE A 7 8.35 0.16 -9.96
CA ILE A 7 7.84 0.21 -8.57
C ILE A 7 8.34 1.50 -7.90
N PHE A 8 9.61 1.82 -8.04
CA PHE A 8 10.19 3.04 -7.48
C PHE A 8 9.51 4.31 -8.03
N ILE A 9 9.27 4.39 -9.35
CA ILE A 9 8.56 5.50 -9.97
C ILE A 9 7.14 5.61 -9.42
N VAL A 10 6.42 4.49 -9.30
CA VAL A 10 5.05 4.47 -8.73
C VAL A 10 5.06 4.98 -7.29
N LEU A 11 6.03 4.58 -6.48
CA LEU A 11 6.16 5.03 -5.09
C LEU A 11 6.47 6.53 -4.99
N VAL A 12 7.36 7.04 -5.84
CA VAL A 12 7.68 8.48 -5.88
C VAL A 12 6.48 9.30 -6.34
N ILE A 13 5.77 8.86 -7.40
CA ILE A 13 4.54 9.51 -7.85
C ILE A 13 3.49 9.50 -6.72
N ASN A 14 3.33 8.39 -6.03
CA ASN A 14 2.42 8.30 -4.89
C ASN A 14 2.77 9.29 -3.78
N LEU A 15 4.05 9.41 -3.45
CA LEU A 15 4.53 10.34 -2.43
C LEU A 15 4.19 11.79 -2.81
N VAL A 16 4.43 12.18 -4.07
CA VAL A 16 4.08 13.52 -4.58
C VAL A 16 2.56 13.72 -4.55
N LEU A 17 1.76 12.73 -4.94
CA LEU A 17 0.30 12.79 -4.88
C LEU A 17 -0.19 12.91 -3.43
N GLN A 18 0.39 12.16 -2.51
CA GLN A 18 0.03 12.17 -1.10
C GLN A 18 0.38 13.50 -0.41
N SER A 19 1.52 14.10 -0.77
CA SER A 19 1.96 15.37 -0.20
C SER A 19 1.27 16.59 -0.79
N THR A 20 0.74 16.49 -2.02
CA THR A 20 0.13 17.65 -2.72
C THR A 20 -1.36 17.43 -2.95
N VAL A 21 -1.74 16.56 -3.86
CA VAL A 21 -3.13 16.44 -4.35
C VAL A 21 -4.09 15.94 -3.28
N LEU A 22 -3.69 14.91 -2.51
CA LEU A 22 -4.57 14.31 -1.50
C LEU A 22 -4.86 15.27 -0.34
N GLN A 23 -4.01 16.25 -0.10
CA GLN A 23 -4.27 17.29 0.90
C GLN A 23 -5.43 18.21 0.53
N TYR A 24 -5.70 18.40 -0.77
CA TYR A 24 -6.86 19.16 -1.25
C TYR A 24 -8.17 18.38 -1.16
N ILE A 25 -8.10 17.04 -1.20
CA ILE A 25 -9.26 16.13 -1.20
C ILE A 25 -9.54 15.58 0.21
N ARG A 26 -8.86 16.08 1.23
CA ARG A 26 -9.09 15.66 2.61
C ARG A 26 -10.52 15.94 3.06
N ILE A 27 -11.20 14.94 3.57
CA ILE A 27 -12.53 15.03 4.15
C ILE A 27 -12.35 15.02 5.67
N ASN A 28 -12.77 16.09 6.34
CA ASN A 28 -12.67 16.22 7.81
C ASN A 28 -11.26 15.95 8.37
N SER A 29 -10.22 16.40 7.66
CA SER A 29 -8.79 16.16 7.96
C SER A 29 -8.30 14.72 7.73
N ILE A 30 -9.11 13.83 7.17
CA ILE A 30 -8.79 12.45 6.88
C ILE A 30 -8.34 12.32 5.42
N ILE A 31 -7.24 11.62 5.19
CA ILE A 31 -6.64 11.36 3.88
C ILE A 31 -6.54 9.85 3.69
N PRO A 32 -6.86 9.30 2.49
CA PRO A 32 -6.72 7.86 2.26
C PRO A 32 -5.24 7.45 2.26
N ASN A 33 -4.95 6.30 2.85
CA ASN A 33 -3.59 5.76 2.89
C ASN A 33 -3.23 5.06 1.56
N THR A 34 -2.82 5.87 0.58
CA THR A 34 -2.52 5.39 -0.77
C THR A 34 -1.26 4.51 -0.84
N ALA A 35 -0.31 4.72 0.06
CA ALA A 35 0.88 3.85 0.17
C ALA A 35 0.47 2.43 0.55
N LEU A 36 -0.43 2.28 1.53
CA LEU A 36 -0.99 0.98 1.92
C LEU A 36 -1.70 0.29 0.76
N ILE A 37 -2.50 1.04 -0.03
CA ILE A 37 -3.17 0.50 -1.21
C ILE A 37 -2.16 -0.07 -2.21
N ILE A 38 -1.06 0.65 -2.48
CA ILE A 38 -0.01 0.21 -3.40
C ILE A 38 0.67 -1.06 -2.86
N ILE A 39 1.01 -1.09 -1.57
CA ILE A 39 1.65 -2.23 -0.92
C ILE A 39 0.78 -3.47 -1.07
N ILE A 40 -0.50 -3.39 -0.69
CA ILE A 40 -1.44 -4.52 -0.74
C ILE A 40 -1.67 -4.95 -2.19
N SER A 41 -1.88 -4.01 -3.11
CA SER A 41 -2.11 -4.31 -4.53
C SER A 41 -0.91 -5.03 -5.15
N MET A 42 0.31 -4.55 -4.92
CA MET A 42 1.52 -5.18 -5.43
C MET A 42 1.75 -6.56 -4.80
N SER A 43 1.42 -6.71 -3.52
CA SER A 43 1.50 -7.98 -2.81
C SER A 43 0.55 -9.03 -3.40
N LEU A 44 -0.68 -8.65 -3.70
CA LEU A 44 -1.67 -9.52 -4.33
C LEU A 44 -1.29 -9.89 -5.76
N LEU A 45 -0.78 -8.95 -6.54
CA LEU A 45 -0.41 -9.17 -7.94
C LEU A 45 0.87 -10.00 -8.08
N ARG A 46 1.83 -9.87 -7.16
CA ARG A 46 3.20 -10.38 -7.33
C ARG A 46 3.69 -11.29 -6.21
N GLY A 47 2.94 -11.41 -5.13
CA GLY A 47 3.27 -12.30 -4.01
C GLY A 47 4.10 -11.63 -2.91
N ARG A 48 4.49 -12.44 -1.93
CA ARG A 48 5.03 -11.99 -0.64
C ARG A 48 6.33 -11.21 -0.76
N VAL A 49 7.27 -11.69 -1.57
CA VAL A 49 8.61 -11.08 -1.67
C VAL A 49 8.55 -9.69 -2.30
N GLU A 50 7.90 -9.58 -3.46
CA GLU A 50 7.77 -8.29 -4.14
C GLU A 50 6.87 -7.33 -3.34
N GLY A 51 5.85 -7.85 -2.64
CA GLY A 51 5.02 -7.09 -1.72
C GLY A 51 5.81 -6.53 -0.53
N SER A 52 6.64 -7.36 0.11
CA SER A 52 7.51 -6.92 1.22
C SER A 52 8.51 -5.86 0.78
N VAL A 53 9.15 -6.05 -0.37
CA VAL A 53 10.11 -5.07 -0.92
C VAL A 53 9.40 -3.75 -1.26
N THR A 54 8.19 -3.81 -1.84
CA THR A 54 7.38 -2.61 -2.11
C THR A 54 7.00 -1.92 -0.80
N GLY A 55 6.59 -2.69 0.22
CA GLY A 55 6.24 -2.19 1.54
C GLY A 55 7.41 -1.53 2.26
N PHE A 56 8.60 -2.14 2.17
CA PHE A 56 9.83 -1.57 2.69
C PHE A 56 10.18 -0.23 2.02
N GLY A 57 10.15 -0.21 0.67
CA GLY A 57 10.43 1.01 -0.08
C GLY A 57 9.42 2.14 0.18
N ALA A 58 8.11 1.81 0.22
CA ALA A 58 7.07 2.77 0.55
C ALA A 58 7.23 3.30 1.97
N GLY A 59 7.51 2.41 2.92
CA GLY A 59 7.70 2.78 4.33
C GLY A 59 8.94 3.63 4.56
N ILE A 60 10.07 3.34 3.91
CA ILE A 60 11.25 4.22 3.98
C ILE A 60 10.92 5.63 3.47
N LEU A 61 10.20 5.74 2.36
CA LEU A 61 9.79 7.04 1.86
C LEU A 61 8.89 7.76 2.86
N GLN A 62 7.95 7.05 3.49
CA GLN A 62 7.11 7.62 4.55
C GLN A 62 7.93 8.04 5.77
N ASP A 63 8.90 7.23 6.20
CA ASP A 63 9.79 7.56 7.32
C ASP A 63 10.58 8.85 7.06
N ILE A 64 11.10 9.02 5.85
CA ILE A 64 11.92 10.20 5.50
C ILE A 64 11.06 11.48 5.43
N PHE A 65 9.84 11.39 4.87
CA PHE A 65 9.04 12.59 4.59
C PHE A 65 8.02 12.91 5.68
N PHE A 66 7.53 11.91 6.41
CA PHE A 66 6.44 12.06 7.37
C PHE A 66 6.74 11.45 8.74
N GLY A 67 7.80 10.64 8.85
CA GLY A 67 8.10 9.88 10.07
C GLY A 67 8.87 10.70 11.10
N SER A 68 8.58 10.43 12.39
CA SER A 68 9.39 10.88 13.52
C SER A 68 10.57 9.95 13.82
N SER A 69 10.52 8.71 13.31
CA SER A 69 11.52 7.67 13.56
C SER A 69 11.80 6.90 12.27
N LEU A 70 13.06 6.81 11.86
CA LEU A 70 13.48 6.04 10.69
C LEU A 70 13.30 4.54 10.93
N GLY A 71 12.67 3.85 9.97
CA GLY A 71 12.48 2.40 9.97
C GLY A 71 11.14 1.92 10.51
N TYR A 72 10.35 2.77 11.16
CA TYR A 72 9.07 2.39 11.74
C TYR A 72 8.03 2.03 10.66
N TYR A 73 7.76 2.95 9.75
CA TYR A 73 6.83 2.70 8.62
C TYR A 73 7.39 1.70 7.62
N ALA A 74 8.73 1.63 7.46
CA ALA A 74 9.38 0.61 6.65
C ALA A 74 9.12 -0.80 7.18
N LEU A 75 9.20 -1.00 8.50
CA LEU A 75 8.89 -2.28 9.14
C LEU A 75 7.41 -2.63 8.98
N LEU A 76 6.50 -1.71 9.30
CA LEU A 76 5.07 -1.93 9.17
C LEU A 76 4.66 -2.23 7.72
N GLY A 77 5.15 -1.46 6.76
CA GLY A 77 4.89 -1.68 5.33
C GLY A 77 5.40 -3.03 4.86
N THR A 78 6.58 -3.46 5.33
CA THR A 78 7.15 -4.78 5.00
C THR A 78 6.26 -5.90 5.52
N LEU A 79 5.79 -5.82 6.76
CA LEU A 79 4.89 -6.80 7.37
C LEU A 79 3.56 -6.87 6.62
N VAL A 80 2.94 -5.73 6.35
CA VAL A 80 1.69 -5.68 5.57
C VAL A 80 1.90 -6.33 4.20
N GLY A 81 2.99 -5.99 3.50
CA GLY A 81 3.33 -6.56 2.20
C GLY A 81 3.50 -8.07 2.25
N TYR A 82 4.17 -8.59 3.28
CA TYR A 82 4.36 -10.02 3.49
C TYR A 82 3.04 -10.75 3.74
N PHE A 83 2.20 -10.25 4.65
CA PHE A 83 0.93 -10.88 4.99
C PHE A 83 -0.09 -10.79 3.86
N ALA A 84 -0.23 -9.64 3.22
CA ALA A 84 -1.11 -9.48 2.07
C ALA A 84 -0.69 -10.38 0.89
N GLY A 85 0.61 -10.55 0.67
CA GLY A 85 1.15 -11.43 -0.37
C GLY A 85 0.88 -12.93 -0.15
N ARG A 86 0.44 -13.32 1.05
CA ARG A 86 0.00 -14.70 1.31
C ARG A 86 -1.26 -15.06 0.52
N PHE A 87 -2.09 -14.06 0.22
CA PHE A 87 -3.33 -14.25 -0.53
C PHE A 87 -3.13 -14.27 -2.05
N ASN A 88 -1.93 -14.02 -2.55
CA ASN A 88 -1.60 -14.03 -3.99
C ASN A 88 -1.95 -15.36 -4.67
N HIS A 89 -1.73 -16.52 -4.02
CA HIS A 89 -1.96 -17.85 -4.61
C HIS A 89 -3.44 -18.12 -4.90
N ASN A 90 -4.35 -17.63 -4.06
CA ASN A 90 -5.80 -17.85 -4.17
C ASN A 90 -6.51 -16.67 -4.86
N TYR A 91 -5.75 -15.75 -5.44
CA TYR A 91 -6.27 -14.52 -5.98
C TYR A 91 -6.61 -14.63 -7.46
N TYR A 92 -7.90 -14.55 -7.78
CA TYR A 92 -8.37 -14.35 -9.15
C TYR A 92 -8.20 -12.88 -9.51
N ARG A 93 -7.30 -12.59 -10.45
CA ARG A 93 -6.89 -11.21 -10.85
C ARG A 93 -8.04 -10.30 -11.29
N GLU A 94 -9.18 -10.87 -11.64
CA GLU A 94 -10.38 -10.13 -12.09
C GLU A 94 -11.30 -9.71 -10.93
N ASN A 95 -11.06 -10.20 -9.71
CA ASN A 95 -11.93 -9.93 -8.58
C ASN A 95 -11.40 -8.73 -7.78
N TYR A 96 -12.10 -7.59 -7.89
CA TYR A 96 -11.76 -6.35 -7.17
C TYR A 96 -12.18 -6.36 -5.70
N ALA A 97 -13.04 -7.27 -5.29
CA ALA A 97 -13.56 -7.31 -3.91
C ALA A 97 -12.47 -7.64 -2.90
N LEU A 98 -11.59 -8.59 -3.20
CA LEU A 98 -10.53 -9.02 -2.30
C LEU A 98 -9.49 -7.94 -2.02
N PRO A 99 -8.95 -7.19 -3.02
CA PRO A 99 -8.07 -6.05 -2.74
C PRO A 99 -8.73 -4.98 -1.86
N VAL A 100 -9.99 -4.64 -2.13
CA VAL A 100 -10.73 -3.63 -1.36
C VAL A 100 -10.92 -4.07 0.09
N PHE A 101 -11.31 -5.33 0.30
CA PHE A 101 -11.48 -5.91 1.63
C PHE A 101 -10.16 -5.95 2.41
N LEU A 102 -9.07 -6.37 1.75
CA LEU A 102 -7.74 -6.38 2.38
C LEU A 102 -7.21 -4.97 2.65
N CYS A 103 -7.51 -3.99 1.79
CA CYS A 103 -7.17 -2.59 2.06
C CYS A 103 -7.94 -2.05 3.26
N PHE A 104 -9.23 -2.38 3.40
CA PHE A 104 -10.02 -1.97 4.56
C PHE A 104 -9.46 -2.56 5.87
N ILE A 105 -9.30 -3.88 5.93
CA ILE A 105 -8.76 -4.55 7.13
C ILE A 105 -7.32 -4.12 7.38
N GLY A 106 -6.50 -4.05 6.33
CA GLY A 106 -5.12 -3.60 6.42
C GLY A 106 -4.99 -2.18 6.96
N ALA A 107 -5.86 -1.26 6.54
CA ALA A 107 -5.90 0.11 7.05
C ALA A 107 -6.28 0.14 8.55
N VAL A 108 -7.32 -0.59 8.95
CA VAL A 108 -7.71 -0.66 10.36
C VAL A 108 -6.57 -1.19 11.23
N ILE A 109 -5.91 -2.27 10.83
CA ILE A 109 -4.79 -2.86 11.59
C ILE A 109 -3.59 -1.91 11.61
N TYR A 110 -3.23 -1.36 10.44
CA TYR A 110 -2.08 -0.47 10.29
C TYR A 110 -2.21 0.78 11.16
N GLU A 111 -3.33 1.49 11.05
CA GLU A 111 -3.60 2.70 11.82
C GLU A 111 -3.76 2.40 13.33
N SER A 112 -4.33 1.24 13.68
CA SER A 112 -4.40 0.80 15.08
C SER A 112 -2.99 0.60 15.67
N VAL A 113 -2.08 -0.03 14.93
CA VAL A 113 -0.69 -0.21 15.39
C VAL A 113 0.03 1.14 15.49
N VAL A 114 -0.16 2.02 14.52
CA VAL A 114 0.41 3.38 14.54
C VAL A 114 -0.12 4.16 15.74
N PHE A 115 -1.43 4.09 16.02
CA PHE A 115 -2.03 4.74 17.18
C PHE A 115 -1.49 4.19 18.50
N VAL A 116 -1.47 2.86 18.68
CA VAL A 116 -1.02 2.23 19.93
C VAL A 116 0.43 2.57 20.24
N THR A 117 1.30 2.56 19.23
CA THR A 117 2.70 2.97 19.40
C THR A 117 2.82 4.45 19.69
N GLY A 118 2.08 5.32 18.98
CA GLY A 118 2.03 6.75 19.25
C GLY A 118 1.46 7.08 20.64
N ALA A 119 0.42 6.39 21.06
CA ALA A 119 -0.20 6.53 22.38
C ALA A 119 0.75 6.12 23.51
N PHE A 120 1.54 5.07 23.30
CA PHE A 120 2.55 4.62 24.27
C PHE A 120 3.60 5.71 24.56
N PHE A 121 4.01 6.45 23.53
CA PHE A 121 4.98 7.54 23.66
C PHE A 121 4.37 8.88 24.12
N ASN A 122 3.11 9.16 23.78
CA ASN A 122 2.47 10.48 24.01
C ASN A 122 1.35 10.47 25.07
N GLY A 123 1.01 9.32 25.66
CA GLY A 123 0.05 9.21 26.77
C GLY A 123 -1.44 9.40 26.36
N TYR A 124 -1.82 9.24 25.10
CA TYR A 124 -3.22 9.31 24.67
C TYR A 124 -3.99 8.03 25.05
N LEU A 125 -5.10 8.16 25.78
CA LEU A 125 -5.79 7.00 26.38
C LEU A 125 -7.13 6.62 25.70
N ASN A 126 -7.66 7.42 24.76
CA ASN A 126 -9.00 7.16 24.22
C ASN A 126 -8.95 6.45 22.84
N TYR A 127 -8.56 5.16 22.82
CA TYR A 127 -8.53 4.36 21.60
C TYR A 127 -9.88 4.27 20.90
N ILE A 128 -11.00 4.10 21.64
CA ILE A 128 -12.34 3.97 21.06
C ILE A 128 -12.75 5.23 20.31
N TYR A 129 -12.43 6.40 20.85
CA TYR A 129 -12.69 7.67 20.17
C TYR A 129 -11.91 7.76 18.84
N PHE A 130 -10.62 7.42 18.86
CA PHE A 130 -9.79 7.41 17.66
C PHE A 130 -10.24 6.38 16.63
N LEU A 131 -10.62 5.19 17.07
CA LEU A 131 -11.11 4.12 16.19
C LEU A 131 -12.33 4.57 15.41
N ILE A 132 -13.33 5.16 16.08
CA ILE A 132 -14.60 5.54 15.44
C ILE A 132 -14.47 6.80 14.59
N ASN A 133 -13.70 7.81 15.05
CA ASN A 133 -13.68 9.12 14.41
C ASN A 133 -12.54 9.31 13.41
N ILE A 134 -11.50 8.48 13.45
CA ILE A 134 -10.34 8.63 12.56
C ILE A 134 -10.10 7.32 11.80
N ILE A 135 -9.84 6.21 12.50
CA ILE A 135 -9.38 4.96 11.86
C ILE A 135 -10.46 4.37 10.93
N LEU A 136 -11.70 4.25 11.39
CA LEU A 136 -12.79 3.69 10.57
C LEU A 136 -13.12 4.55 9.34
N PRO A 137 -13.32 5.87 9.44
CA PRO A 137 -13.52 6.71 8.26
C PRO A 137 -12.34 6.68 7.29
N GLU A 138 -11.10 6.66 7.78
CA GLU A 138 -9.91 6.53 6.95
C GLU A 138 -9.86 5.18 6.23
N ALA A 139 -10.17 4.08 6.93
CA ALA A 139 -10.21 2.75 6.33
C ALA A 139 -11.28 2.66 5.22
N VAL A 140 -12.47 3.25 5.43
CA VAL A 140 -13.52 3.31 4.40
C VAL A 140 -13.04 4.14 3.20
N TYR A 141 -12.44 5.30 3.45
CA TYR A 141 -11.93 6.15 2.38
C TYR A 141 -10.80 5.48 1.61
N THR A 142 -9.90 4.80 2.31
CA THR A 142 -8.82 3.99 1.71
C THR A 142 -9.38 2.84 0.87
N ALA A 143 -10.43 2.16 1.34
CA ALA A 143 -11.08 1.08 0.60
C ALA A 143 -11.76 1.58 -0.70
N ILE A 144 -12.40 2.75 -0.66
CA ILE A 144 -12.99 3.37 -1.85
C ILE A 144 -11.89 3.77 -2.84
N ALA A 145 -10.83 4.42 -2.37
CA ALA A 145 -9.69 4.81 -3.20
C ALA A 145 -8.98 3.58 -3.80
N ALA A 146 -8.97 2.45 -3.09
CA ALA A 146 -8.38 1.21 -3.54
C ALA A 146 -9.00 0.69 -4.84
N VAL A 147 -10.30 0.89 -5.08
CA VAL A 147 -10.95 0.48 -6.32
C VAL A 147 -10.31 1.13 -7.54
N ILE A 148 -10.04 2.43 -7.45
CA ILE A 148 -9.46 3.21 -8.55
C ILE A 148 -7.97 2.90 -8.71
N ILE A 149 -7.23 2.97 -7.61
CA ILE A 149 -5.77 2.79 -7.62
C ILE A 149 -5.40 1.37 -8.02
N TYR A 150 -6.12 0.36 -7.51
CA TYR A 150 -5.90 -1.03 -7.89
C TYR A 150 -6.07 -1.25 -9.40
N ARG A 151 -7.10 -0.67 -10.02
CA ARG A 151 -7.32 -0.79 -11.47
C ARG A 151 -6.15 -0.22 -12.28
N ILE A 152 -5.60 0.90 -11.85
CA ILE A 152 -4.43 1.52 -12.48
C ILE A 152 -3.20 0.62 -12.32
N LEU A 153 -2.94 0.15 -11.10
CA LEU A 153 -1.80 -0.72 -10.81
C LEU A 153 -1.89 -2.07 -11.54
N PHE A 154 -3.09 -2.64 -11.64
CA PHE A 154 -3.33 -3.85 -12.42
C PHE A 154 -2.95 -3.65 -13.88
N SER A 155 -3.40 -2.55 -14.51
CA SER A 155 -3.07 -2.22 -15.91
C SER A 155 -1.57 -2.03 -16.12
N VAL A 156 -0.89 -1.37 -15.19
CA VAL A 156 0.58 -1.18 -15.23
C VAL A 156 1.29 -2.53 -15.11
N ASN A 157 0.85 -3.35 -14.13
CA ASN A 157 1.45 -4.67 -13.90
C ASN A 157 1.29 -5.61 -15.11
N ASP A 158 0.11 -5.64 -15.74
CA ASP A 158 -0.18 -6.47 -16.91
C ASP A 158 0.71 -6.09 -18.11
N ARG A 159 0.94 -4.80 -18.34
CA ARG A 159 1.86 -4.32 -19.38
C ARG A 159 3.31 -4.77 -19.14
N ILE A 160 3.77 -4.74 -17.88
CA ILE A 160 5.13 -5.19 -17.52
C ILE A 160 5.25 -6.69 -17.74
N GLU A 161 4.27 -7.49 -17.29
CA GLU A 161 4.27 -8.93 -17.43
C GLU A 161 4.27 -9.39 -18.91
N LYS A 162 3.47 -8.73 -19.75
CA LYS A 162 3.46 -8.98 -21.21
C LYS A 162 4.81 -8.68 -21.86
N SER A 163 5.45 -7.58 -21.48
CA SER A 163 6.78 -7.20 -21.99
C SER A 163 7.86 -8.23 -21.60
N GLU A 164 7.77 -8.81 -20.40
CA GLU A 164 8.71 -9.81 -19.93
C GLU A 164 8.49 -11.20 -20.57
N LYS A 165 7.25 -11.62 -20.74
CA LYS A 165 6.90 -12.85 -21.45
C LYS A 165 7.40 -12.81 -22.89
N HIS A 166 7.28 -11.67 -23.56
CA HIS A 166 7.79 -11.47 -24.92
C HIS A 166 9.32 -11.62 -24.98
N LYS A 167 10.04 -11.00 -24.04
CA LYS A 167 11.50 -11.15 -23.96
C LYS A 167 11.93 -12.59 -23.70
N ARG A 168 11.29 -13.29 -22.75
CA ARG A 168 11.65 -14.70 -22.46
C ARG A 168 11.47 -15.61 -23.68
N ARG A 169 10.39 -15.41 -24.47
CA ARG A 169 10.19 -16.15 -25.72
C ARG A 169 11.31 -15.92 -26.74
N LEU A 170 11.79 -14.67 -26.88
CA LEU A 170 12.88 -14.35 -27.81
C LEU A 170 14.21 -14.98 -27.41
N PHE A 171 14.47 -15.15 -26.10
CA PHE A 171 15.69 -15.82 -25.60
C PHE A 171 15.60 -17.35 -25.59
N SER A 172 14.39 -17.92 -25.64
CA SER A 172 14.17 -19.39 -25.69
C SER A 172 14.26 -19.97 -27.10
N ILE A 173 14.36 -19.13 -28.12
CA ILE A 173 14.45 -19.51 -29.54
C ILE A 173 15.93 -19.48 -30.04
N LYS A 174 16.86 -19.08 -29.20
CA LYS A 174 18.31 -19.19 -29.42
C LYS A 174 18.90 -20.35 -28.59
#